data_8fcc42f1fd7667d2cb119a2b2b5a0bf1
#
_entry.id   8fcc42f1fd7667d2cb119a2b2b5a0bf1
#
_cell.length_a   1.000
_cell.length_b   1.000
_cell.length_c   1.000
_cell.angle_alpha   90.00
_cell.angle_beta   90.00
_cell.angle_gamma   90.00
#
_symmetry.space_group_name_H-M   'P 1'
#
loop_
_entity.id
_entity.type
_entity.pdbx_description
1 polymer ?
#
loop_
_entity_poly.entity_id
_entity_poly.type
_entity_poly.pdbx_seq_one_letter_code
_entity_poly.pdbx_strand_id
1 'polypeptide(L)'
;DIARSGGISETRKIATLAAALNIPYAPHVGASGAICVAASLHLAAAMPNFLTFECMIFPNPLRDTLLKEPIGGKDTLRDGALPLPRGPGLGVELDMAEVERWSAR
;
A
#
# COMPACT_ATOMS: atom_id res chain seq x y z
N ASP A 1 9.80 -0.35 -1.64
CA ASP A 1 9.01 0.23 -0.55
C ASP A 1 8.82 1.73 -0.80
N ILE A 2 7.59 2.16 -1.01
CA ILE A 2 7.23 3.54 -1.35
C ILE A 2 7.71 4.53 -0.26
N ALA A 3 7.59 4.17 1.02
CA ALA A 3 7.98 5.04 2.11
C ALA A 3 9.50 5.25 2.21
N ARG A 4 10.28 4.27 1.75
CA ARG A 4 11.75 4.28 1.84
C ARG A 4 12.42 4.80 0.58
N SER A 5 11.80 4.65 -0.57
CA SER A 5 12.38 5.04 -1.86
C SER A 5 12.05 6.48 -2.30
N GLY A 6 11.35 7.26 -1.47
CA GLY A 6 11.05 8.67 -1.75
C GLY A 6 9.65 8.93 -2.33
N GLY A 7 8.70 8.03 -2.05
CA GLY A 7 7.30 8.19 -2.44
C GLY A 7 6.94 7.58 -3.79
N ILE A 8 5.71 7.82 -4.23
CA ILE A 8 5.13 7.24 -5.46
C ILE A 8 5.98 7.57 -6.68
N SER A 9 6.39 8.83 -6.83
CA SER A 9 7.12 9.29 -8.01
C SER A 9 8.46 8.58 -8.18
N GLU A 10 9.23 8.45 -7.11
CA GLU A 10 10.54 7.79 -7.17
C GLU A 10 10.39 6.28 -7.35
N THR A 11 9.48 5.65 -6.64
CA THR A 11 9.21 4.22 -6.81
C THR A 11 8.72 3.89 -8.22
N ARG A 12 7.90 4.77 -8.83
CA ARG A 12 7.47 4.62 -10.22
C ARG A 12 8.66 4.66 -11.19
N LYS A 13 9.62 5.57 -11.00
CA LYS A 13 10.83 5.63 -11.83
C LYS A 13 11.63 4.33 -11.72
N ILE A 14 11.82 3.82 -10.50
CA ILE A 14 12.50 2.55 -10.24
C ILE A 14 11.78 1.40 -10.95
N ALA A 15 10.48 1.28 -10.78
CA ALA A 15 9.68 0.22 -11.39
C ALA A 15 9.67 0.32 -12.93
N THR A 16 9.66 1.54 -13.49
CA THR A 16 9.74 1.78 -14.94
C THR A 16 11.09 1.35 -15.50
N LEU A 17 12.19 1.69 -14.81
CA LEU A 17 13.52 1.24 -15.20
C LEU A 17 13.65 -0.28 -15.12
N ALA A 18 13.12 -0.89 -14.07
CA ALA A 18 13.05 -2.36 -13.93
C ALA A 18 12.27 -2.99 -15.10
N ALA A 19 11.13 -2.40 -15.47
CA ALA A 19 10.33 -2.87 -16.61
C ALA A 19 11.13 -2.84 -17.93
N ALA A 20 11.88 -1.77 -18.17
CA ALA A 20 12.73 -1.65 -19.36
C ALA A 20 13.82 -2.73 -19.43
N LEU A 21 14.21 -3.29 -18.29
CA LEU A 21 15.19 -4.36 -18.16
C LEU A 21 14.55 -5.76 -18.00
N ASN A 22 13.23 -5.87 -18.20
CA ASN A 22 12.45 -7.09 -17.98
C ASN A 22 12.58 -7.66 -16.54
N ILE A 23 12.78 -6.78 -15.56
CA ILE A 23 12.82 -7.14 -14.14
C ILE A 23 11.42 -7.00 -13.56
N PRO A 24 10.86 -8.03 -12.92
CA PRO A 24 9.54 -7.94 -12.27
C PRO A 24 9.52 -6.94 -11.11
N TYR A 25 8.36 -6.33 -10.89
CA TYR A 25 8.11 -5.44 -9.77
C TYR A 25 7.23 -6.14 -8.72
N ALA A 26 7.78 -6.30 -7.52
CA ALA A 26 7.06 -6.78 -6.35
C ALA A 26 7.32 -5.78 -5.20
N PRO A 27 6.36 -4.89 -4.89
CA PRO A 27 6.58 -3.89 -3.86
C PRO A 27 6.74 -4.52 -2.48
N HIS A 28 7.80 -4.13 -1.78
CA HIS A 28 7.93 -4.36 -0.36
C HIS A 28 6.95 -3.39 0.36
N VAL A 29 6.16 -3.91 1.27
CA VAL A 29 5.23 -3.13 2.09
C VAL A 29 5.59 -3.22 3.56
N GLY A 30 6.08 -4.36 4.01
CA GLY A 30 6.54 -4.58 5.37
C GLY A 30 5.49 -4.20 6.42
N ALA A 31 5.92 -3.56 7.49
CA ALA A 31 5.06 -3.07 8.57
C ALA A 31 4.50 -1.67 8.30
N SER A 32 4.29 -1.30 7.04
CA SER A 32 3.79 0.02 6.66
C SER A 32 2.37 0.29 7.14
N GLY A 33 2.09 1.54 7.43
CA GLY A 33 0.73 2.02 7.76
C GLY A 33 -0.19 2.05 6.53
N ALA A 34 -1.47 2.23 6.78
CA ALA A 34 -2.53 2.11 5.78
C ALA A 34 -2.36 3.02 4.55
N ILE A 35 -1.89 4.26 4.72
CA ILE A 35 -1.68 5.21 3.61
C ILE A 35 -0.59 4.69 2.67
N CYS A 36 0.51 4.15 3.22
CA CYS A 36 1.58 3.59 2.42
C CYS A 36 1.11 2.33 1.66
N VAL A 37 0.29 1.49 2.29
CA VAL A 37 -0.32 0.33 1.64
C VAL A 37 -1.21 0.75 0.48
N ALA A 38 -2.09 1.76 0.67
CA ALA A 38 -2.96 2.29 -0.38
C ALA A 38 -2.14 2.81 -1.57
N ALA A 39 -1.13 3.62 -1.31
CA ALA A 39 -0.23 4.15 -2.34
C ALA A 39 0.50 3.04 -3.10
N SER A 40 0.96 2.01 -2.39
CA SER A 40 1.65 0.86 -2.98
C SER A 40 0.73 0.03 -3.87
N LEU A 41 -0.53 -0.18 -3.46
CA LEU A 41 -1.54 -0.88 -4.26
C LEU A 41 -1.81 -0.16 -5.58
N HIS A 42 -1.98 1.17 -5.54
CA HIS A 42 -2.21 1.96 -6.76
C HIS A 42 -1.02 1.91 -7.71
N LEU A 43 0.20 2.03 -7.18
CA LEU A 43 1.39 1.93 -8.02
C LEU A 43 1.54 0.53 -8.60
N ALA A 44 1.35 -0.51 -7.80
CA ALA A 44 1.41 -1.90 -8.26
C ALA A 44 0.42 -2.18 -9.40
N ALA A 45 -0.83 -1.71 -9.26
CA ALA A 45 -1.86 -1.86 -10.28
C ALA A 45 -1.55 -1.08 -11.58
N ALA A 46 -0.73 -0.02 -11.51
CA ALA A 46 -0.36 0.80 -12.65
C ALA A 46 0.90 0.31 -13.40
N MET A 47 1.67 -0.60 -12.82
CA MET A 47 2.95 -1.04 -13.41
C MET A 47 2.80 -2.29 -14.27
N PRO A 48 3.26 -2.26 -15.54
CA PRO A 48 3.10 -3.39 -16.47
C PRO A 48 3.92 -4.62 -16.09
N ASN A 49 4.98 -4.43 -15.30
CA ASN A 49 5.88 -5.50 -14.83
C ASN A 49 5.51 -5.99 -13.41
N PHE A 50 4.32 -5.65 -12.90
CA PHE A 50 3.85 -6.14 -11.60
C PHE A 50 3.82 -7.67 -11.56
N LEU A 51 4.39 -8.26 -10.51
CA LEU A 51 4.44 -9.70 -10.28
C LEU A 51 3.49 -10.12 -9.16
N THR A 52 3.70 -9.55 -7.98
CA THR A 52 2.95 -9.89 -6.76
C THR A 52 3.03 -8.76 -5.76
N PHE A 53 2.13 -8.75 -4.78
CA PHE A 53 2.09 -7.76 -3.72
C PHE A 53 2.41 -8.42 -2.37
N GLU A 54 3.34 -7.83 -1.60
CA GLU A 54 3.58 -8.29 -0.25
C GLU A 54 2.38 -7.96 0.64
N CYS A 55 1.76 -8.97 1.22
CA CYS A 55 0.65 -8.80 2.15
C CYS A 55 1.08 -9.20 3.56
N MET A 56 1.22 -8.22 4.43
CA MET A 56 1.56 -8.46 5.83
C MET A 56 0.35 -9.01 6.57
N ILE A 57 0.44 -10.26 7.03
CA ILE A 57 -0.66 -10.97 7.73
C ILE A 57 -0.68 -10.73 9.24
N PHE A 58 0.40 -10.21 9.81
CA PHE A 58 0.47 -9.90 11.24
C PHE A 58 -0.29 -8.61 11.58
N PRO A 59 -0.85 -8.51 12.81
CA PRO A 59 -1.51 -7.29 13.25
C PRO A 59 -0.58 -6.07 13.18
N ASN A 60 -1.10 -4.98 12.65
CA ASN A 60 -0.42 -3.69 12.62
C ASN A 60 -1.46 -2.58 12.85
N PRO A 61 -1.51 -1.99 14.05
CA PRO A 61 -2.51 -0.99 14.37
C PRO A 61 -2.57 0.19 13.39
N LEU A 62 -1.41 0.69 12.93
CA LEU A 62 -1.35 1.81 11.98
C LEU A 62 -1.87 1.45 10.57
N ARG A 63 -1.94 0.17 10.24
CA ARG A 63 -2.59 -0.31 9.02
C ARG A 63 -4.05 -0.63 9.28
N ASP A 64 -4.34 -1.26 10.40
CA ASP A 64 -5.61 -1.91 10.65
C ASP A 64 -6.69 -0.95 11.17
N THR A 65 -6.30 0.19 11.79
CA THR A 65 -7.24 1.11 12.43
C THR A 65 -7.25 2.55 11.89
N LEU A 66 -6.22 3.01 11.17
CA LEU A 66 -6.14 4.40 10.71
C LEU A 66 -7.15 4.79 9.63
N LEU A 67 -7.76 3.82 8.97
CA LEU A 67 -8.78 4.07 7.95
C LEU A 67 -10.15 3.61 8.44
N LYS A 68 -11.21 4.31 8.01
CA LYS A 68 -12.60 3.88 8.23
C LYS A 68 -12.85 2.49 7.65
N GLU A 69 -12.26 2.18 6.50
CA GLU A 69 -12.27 0.86 5.89
C GLU A 69 -10.83 0.31 5.83
N PRO A 70 -10.48 -0.71 6.62
CA PRO A 70 -9.15 -1.29 6.63
C PRO A 70 -8.74 -1.87 5.26
N ILE A 71 -7.45 -1.77 4.94
CA ILE A 71 -6.88 -2.32 3.69
C ILE A 71 -5.56 -3.06 3.96
N GLY A 72 -5.21 -3.99 3.07
CA GLY A 72 -3.88 -4.60 3.03
C GLY A 72 -3.56 -5.61 4.13
N GLY A 73 -4.51 -5.93 4.99
CA GLY A 73 -4.40 -6.99 5.99
C GLY A 73 -5.01 -8.31 5.50
N LYS A 74 -4.77 -9.39 6.27
CA LYS A 74 -5.31 -10.73 5.95
C LYS A 74 -6.84 -10.74 5.77
N ASP A 75 -7.55 -9.94 6.56
CA ASP A 75 -9.02 -9.90 6.58
C ASP A 75 -9.62 -9.13 5.38
N THR A 76 -8.76 -8.45 4.61
CA THR A 76 -9.13 -7.76 3.37
C THR A 76 -8.85 -8.56 2.11
N LEU A 77 -8.16 -9.71 2.23
CA LEU A 77 -7.90 -10.60 1.11
C LEU A 77 -9.21 -11.25 0.60
N ARG A 78 -9.34 -11.33 -0.73
CA ARG A 78 -10.43 -12.02 -1.42
C ARG A 78 -9.82 -12.87 -2.53
N ASP A 79 -9.92 -14.18 -2.39
CA ASP A 79 -9.39 -15.14 -3.38
C ASP A 79 -7.91 -14.89 -3.76
N GLY A 80 -7.09 -14.57 -2.77
CA GLY A 80 -5.66 -14.28 -2.98
C GLY A 80 -5.36 -12.89 -3.54
N ALA A 81 -6.35 -12.01 -3.68
CA ALA A 81 -6.19 -10.64 -4.16
C ALA A 81 -6.57 -9.61 -3.10
N LEU A 82 -5.94 -8.44 -3.16
CA LEU A 82 -6.32 -7.25 -2.41
C LEU A 82 -7.14 -6.33 -3.31
N PRO A 83 -8.31 -5.87 -2.87
CA PRO A 83 -9.09 -4.91 -3.63
C PRO A 83 -8.35 -3.58 -3.74
N LEU A 84 -8.38 -2.98 -4.93
CA LEU A 84 -7.86 -1.64 -5.14
C LEU A 84 -8.87 -0.62 -4.60
N PRO A 85 -8.47 0.30 -3.68
CA PRO A 85 -9.36 1.35 -3.21
C PRO A 85 -9.90 2.22 -4.36
N ARG A 86 -11.16 2.64 -4.25
CA ARG A 86 -11.82 3.44 -5.29
C ARG A 86 -12.26 4.78 -4.70
N GLY A 87 -12.07 5.86 -5.45
CA GLY A 87 -12.45 7.21 -5.04
C GLY A 87 -11.35 8.23 -5.32
N PRO A 88 -11.55 9.49 -4.95
CA PRO A 88 -10.58 10.55 -5.12
C PRO A 88 -9.26 10.28 -4.36
N GLY A 89 -8.15 10.73 -4.89
CA GLY A 89 -6.83 10.53 -4.31
C GLY A 89 -6.45 9.05 -4.24
N LEU A 90 -6.10 8.56 -3.06
CA LEU A 90 -5.81 7.14 -2.82
C LEU A 90 -7.07 6.29 -2.60
N GLY A 91 -8.25 6.89 -2.68
CA GLY A 91 -9.52 6.18 -2.47
C GLY A 91 -9.73 5.66 -1.05
N VAL A 92 -9.09 6.27 -0.06
CA VAL A 92 -9.19 5.89 1.35
C VAL A 92 -9.59 7.10 2.20
N GLU A 93 -10.25 6.86 3.33
CA GLU A 93 -10.68 7.88 4.28
C GLU A 93 -10.11 7.60 5.67
N LEU A 94 -9.49 8.62 6.28
CA LEU A 94 -8.92 8.51 7.62
C LEU A 94 -10.01 8.44 8.68
N ASP A 95 -9.82 7.59 9.67
CA ASP A 95 -10.50 7.68 10.95
C ASP A 95 -9.76 8.68 11.84
N MET A 96 -10.31 9.89 11.95
CA MET A 96 -9.66 10.98 12.68
C MET A 96 -9.57 10.71 14.19
N ALA A 97 -10.46 9.92 14.75
CA ALA A 97 -10.36 9.54 16.17
C ALA A 97 -9.14 8.63 16.42
N GLU A 98 -8.88 7.70 15.50
CA GLU A 98 -7.67 6.87 15.56
C GLU A 98 -6.40 7.67 15.25
N VAL A 99 -6.45 8.64 14.35
CA VAL A 99 -5.32 9.55 14.09
C VAL A 99 -4.95 10.31 15.37
N GLU A 100 -5.90 10.88 16.07
CA GLU A 100 -5.68 11.57 17.34
C GLU A 100 -5.12 10.64 18.42
N ARG A 101 -5.71 9.47 18.56
CA ARG A 101 -5.26 8.43 19.50
C ARG A 101 -3.80 8.03 19.30
N TRP A 102 -3.33 7.93 18.06
CA TRP A 102 -1.94 7.56 17.76
C TRP A 102 -0.98 8.73 17.76
N SER A 103 -1.45 9.96 17.58
CA SER A 103 -0.64 11.18 17.63
C SER A 103 -0.28 11.60 19.06
N ALA A 104 -1.06 11.19 20.06
CA ALA A 104 -0.87 11.53 21.46
C ALA A 104 0.16 10.65 22.21
N ARG A 105 0.92 9.81 21.50
CA ARG A 105 1.90 8.86 22.06
C ARG A 105 3.33 9.23 21.72
#